data_49ccdce47cf91cfb3ece3c1a2a7449b1
#
_entry.id   49ccdce47cf91cfb3ece3c1a2a7449b1
#
_cell.length_a   1.000
_cell.length_b   1.000
_cell.length_c   1.000
_cell.angle_alpha   90.00
_cell.angle_beta   90.00
_cell.angle_gamma   90.00
#
_symmetry.space_group_name_H-M   'P 1'
#
loop_
_entity.id
_entity.type
_entity.pdbx_description
1 polymer ?
#
loop_
_entity_poly.entity_id
_entity_poly.type
_entity_poly.pdbx_seq_one_letter_code
_entity_poly.pdbx_strand_id
1 'polypeptide(L)'
;MSAAAASHVHVACPNCLAQNRVDGARLAEGPKCGRCDAPLLDASVVELDDESFGAFTQRTDVPVLVDFWAPWCGPCRSMAPEFEAAARHLAGRARFVKVNADLAPDAAARFGIRSIP
;
A
#
# COMPACT_ATOMS: atom_id res chain seq x y z
N MET A 1 13.92 -19.12 -12.32
CA MET A 1 13.67 -19.15 -11.65
C MET A 1 13.32 -19.04 -11.03
N SER A 2 13.40 -19.18 -11.08
CA SER A 2 13.07 -19.30 -10.39
C SER A 2 12.37 -19.17 -9.76
N ALA A 3 12.12 -19.24 -10.25
CA ALA A 3 10.77 -19.36 -9.82
C ALA A 3 10.61 -19.77 -8.40
N ALA A 4 11.33 -20.71 -8.06
CA ALA A 4 11.30 -21.16 -6.69
C ALA A 4 11.53 -19.99 -5.74
N ALA A 5 12.35 -19.08 -6.17
CA ALA A 5 12.62 -17.91 -5.36
C ALA A 5 11.36 -17.07 -5.16
N ALA A 6 10.42 -17.20 -6.08
CA ALA A 6 9.19 -16.41 -6.00
C ALA A 6 8.08 -17.13 -5.23
N SER A 7 8.40 -18.24 -4.58
CA SER A 7 7.36 -19.01 -3.90
C SER A 7 6.73 -18.28 -2.74
N HIS A 8 7.45 -17.35 -2.10
CA HIS A 8 6.90 -16.59 -0.98
C HIS A 8 7.24 -15.12 -1.11
N VAL A 9 6.26 -14.28 -0.78
CA VAL A 9 6.47 -12.84 -0.66
C VAL A 9 5.88 -12.39 0.67
N HIS A 10 6.40 -11.28 1.16
CA HIS A 10 5.92 -10.71 2.41
C HIS A 10 4.96 -9.57 2.12
N VAL A 11 3.87 -9.52 2.87
CA VAL A 11 2.87 -8.47 2.74
C VAL A 11 2.47 -8.00 4.12
N ALA A 12 2.56 -6.69 4.36
CA ALA A 12 2.12 -6.13 5.63
C ALA A 12 0.60 -6.07 5.67
N CYS A 13 0.03 -6.34 6.82
CA CYS A 13 -1.40 -6.19 7.02
C CYS A 13 -1.75 -4.70 7.09
N PRO A 14 -2.71 -4.23 6.28
CA PRO A 14 -3.10 -2.82 6.35
C PRO A 14 -3.80 -2.46 7.66
N ASN A 15 -4.28 -3.44 8.40
CA ASN A 15 -4.97 -3.19 9.65
C ASN A 15 -4.05 -3.24 10.87
N CYS A 16 -3.24 -4.30 10.99
CA CYS A 16 -2.42 -4.47 12.21
C CYS A 16 -0.92 -4.38 11.95
N LEU A 17 -0.50 -4.19 10.70
CA LEU A 17 0.90 -4.05 10.29
C LEU A 17 1.74 -5.31 10.47
N ALA A 18 1.16 -6.43 10.81
CA ALA A 18 1.89 -7.68 10.92
C ALA A 18 2.41 -8.09 9.55
N GLN A 19 3.63 -8.59 9.51
CA GLN A 19 4.19 -9.10 8.26
C GLN A 19 3.66 -10.51 8.02
N ASN A 20 3.10 -10.73 6.85
CA ASN A 20 2.57 -12.04 6.46
C ASN A 20 3.39 -12.59 5.31
N ARG A 21 3.63 -13.89 5.35
CA ARG A 21 4.29 -14.59 4.26
C ARG A 21 3.22 -15.26 3.42
N VAL A 22 3.14 -14.90 2.15
CA VAL A 22 2.12 -15.36 1.23
C VAL A 22 2.78 -16.10 0.07
N ASP A 23 2.19 -17.22 -0.34
CA ASP A 23 2.65 -17.92 -1.53
C ASP A 23 2.45 -17.00 -2.74
N GLY A 24 3.52 -16.77 -3.51
CA GLY A 24 3.46 -15.88 -4.65
C GLY A 24 2.44 -16.29 -5.69
N ALA A 25 2.13 -17.58 -5.79
CA ALA A 25 1.12 -18.06 -6.72
C ALA A 25 -0.30 -17.79 -6.24
N ARG A 26 -0.47 -17.37 -4.99
CA ARG A 26 -1.79 -17.18 -4.38
C ARG A 26 -2.12 -15.74 -4.05
N LEU A 27 -1.35 -14.81 -4.57
CA LEU A 27 -1.56 -13.39 -4.25
C LEU A 27 -2.94 -12.88 -4.68
N ALA A 28 -3.48 -13.43 -5.76
CA ALA A 28 -4.77 -13.02 -6.28
C ALA A 28 -5.95 -13.79 -5.66
N GLU A 29 -5.68 -14.71 -4.73
CA GLU A 29 -6.72 -15.56 -4.14
C GLU A 29 -7.32 -15.01 -2.86
N GLY A 30 -7.10 -13.73 -2.57
CA GLY A 30 -7.67 -13.11 -1.39
C GLY A 30 -7.00 -13.51 -0.08
N PRO A 31 -5.65 -13.45 0.00
CA PRO A 31 -4.98 -13.83 1.24
C PRO A 31 -5.37 -12.90 2.39
N LYS A 32 -5.42 -13.46 3.58
CA LYS A 32 -5.79 -12.73 4.78
C LYS A 32 -4.67 -12.78 5.80
N CYS A 33 -4.67 -11.79 6.69
CA CYS A 33 -3.69 -11.70 7.75
C CYS A 33 -3.86 -12.86 8.74
N GLY A 34 -2.75 -13.56 9.00
CA GLY A 34 -2.78 -14.66 9.96
C GLY A 34 -2.99 -14.21 11.40
N ARG A 35 -2.85 -12.92 11.66
CA ARG A 35 -3.00 -12.39 13.02
C ARG A 35 -4.37 -11.78 13.28
N CYS A 36 -4.93 -11.03 12.32
CA CYS A 36 -6.21 -10.34 12.53
C CYS A 36 -7.28 -10.66 11.50
N ASP A 37 -6.94 -11.49 10.51
CA ASP A 37 -7.87 -11.96 9.47
C ASP A 37 -8.32 -10.87 8.49
N ALA A 38 -7.70 -9.71 8.50
CA ALA A 38 -8.02 -8.65 7.55
C ALA A 38 -7.47 -9.00 6.16
N PRO A 39 -8.14 -8.57 5.08
CA PRO A 39 -7.62 -8.78 3.72
C PRO A 39 -6.28 -8.10 3.54
N LEU A 40 -5.35 -8.78 2.87
CA LEU A 40 -3.99 -8.26 2.66
C LEU A 40 -3.83 -7.52 1.35
N LEU A 41 -4.51 -7.96 0.30
CA LEU A 41 -4.31 -7.44 -1.05
C LEU A 41 -5.64 -7.22 -1.78
N ASP A 42 -6.63 -6.72 -1.07
CA ASP A 42 -7.89 -6.38 -1.69
C ASP A 42 -7.75 -5.10 -2.54
N ALA A 43 -8.85 -4.65 -3.11
CA ALA A 43 -8.84 -3.50 -4.01
C ALA A 43 -8.86 -2.16 -3.28
N SER A 44 -8.83 -2.14 -1.95
CA SER A 44 -8.92 -0.90 -1.21
C SER A 44 -7.63 -0.10 -1.28
N VAL A 45 -7.75 1.21 -1.12
CA VAL A 45 -6.61 2.11 -0.96
C VAL A 45 -6.36 2.26 0.53
N VAL A 46 -5.14 1.98 0.96
CA VAL A 46 -4.77 2.01 2.38
C VAL A 46 -4.27 3.40 2.76
N GLU A 47 -4.77 3.95 3.85
CA GLU A 47 -4.24 5.21 4.36
C GLU A 47 -3.16 4.95 5.39
N LEU A 48 -2.00 5.60 5.20
CA LEU A 48 -0.87 5.47 6.10
C LEU A 48 -0.48 6.85 6.64
N ASP A 49 0.12 6.85 7.82
CA ASP A 49 0.65 8.05 8.45
C ASP A 49 2.13 7.84 8.79
N ASP A 50 2.73 8.79 9.51
CA ASP A 50 4.14 8.69 9.86
C ASP A 50 4.44 7.45 10.72
N GLU A 51 3.49 7.01 11.53
CA GLU A 51 3.71 5.86 12.40
C GLU A 51 3.67 4.53 11.64
N SER A 52 2.85 4.46 10.60
CA SER A 52 2.62 3.20 9.89
C SER A 52 3.39 3.07 8.58
N PHE A 53 3.81 4.20 7.98
CA PHE A 53 4.38 4.19 6.65
C PHE A 53 5.63 3.31 6.56
N GLY A 54 6.57 3.51 7.47
CA GLY A 54 7.82 2.76 7.43
C GLY A 54 7.61 1.27 7.61
N ALA A 55 6.83 0.89 8.61
CA ALA A 55 6.59 -0.52 8.89
C ALA A 55 5.86 -1.19 7.73
N PHE A 56 4.84 -0.53 7.19
CA PHE A 56 4.06 -1.10 6.09
C PHE A 56 4.92 -1.31 4.85
N THR A 57 5.67 -0.28 4.45
CA THR A 57 6.46 -0.37 3.21
C THR A 57 7.63 -1.32 3.34
N GLN A 58 8.27 -1.38 4.50
CA GLN A 58 9.40 -2.27 4.70
C GLN A 58 8.99 -3.73 4.78
N ARG A 59 7.76 -4.00 5.17
CA ARG A 59 7.26 -5.36 5.37
C ARG A 59 6.47 -5.88 4.16
N THR A 60 6.44 -5.12 3.08
CA THR A 60 5.67 -5.47 1.88
C THR A 60 6.60 -5.59 0.69
N ASP A 61 6.61 -6.78 0.07
CA ASP A 61 7.46 -7.07 -1.09
C ASP A 61 6.79 -6.75 -2.42
N VAL A 62 5.45 -6.76 -2.48
CA VAL A 62 4.77 -6.38 -3.71
C VAL A 62 4.94 -4.87 -3.94
N PRO A 63 4.83 -4.40 -5.17
CA PRO A 63 4.92 -2.96 -5.43
C PRO A 63 3.91 -2.17 -4.61
N VAL A 64 4.37 -1.07 -4.01
CA VAL A 64 3.52 -0.17 -3.25
C VAL A 64 3.52 1.17 -3.97
N LEU A 65 2.35 1.58 -4.46
CA LEU A 65 2.18 2.86 -5.14
C LEU A 65 1.65 3.85 -4.11
N VAL A 66 2.38 4.94 -3.93
CA VAL A 66 2.08 5.91 -2.88
C VAL A 66 1.56 7.20 -3.48
N ASP A 67 0.39 7.62 -3.06
CA ASP A 67 -0.21 8.90 -3.44
C ASP A 67 -0.06 9.86 -2.25
N PHE A 68 0.83 10.85 -2.37
CA PHE A 68 0.94 11.92 -1.38
C PHE A 68 -0.09 12.98 -1.74
N TRP A 69 -1.02 13.24 -0.84
CA TRP A 69 -2.13 14.15 -1.08
C TRP A 69 -2.38 15.03 0.13
N ALA A 70 -3.27 15.99 -0.03
CA ALA A 70 -3.76 16.80 1.09
C ALA A 70 -5.20 17.26 0.80
N PRO A 71 -6.01 17.49 1.85
CA PRO A 71 -7.40 17.87 1.65
C PRO A 71 -7.59 19.16 0.86
N TRP A 72 -6.64 20.09 0.93
CA TRP A 72 -6.71 21.38 0.22
C TRP A 72 -6.28 21.27 -1.22
N CYS A 73 -5.77 20.15 -1.65
CA CYS A 73 -5.23 19.96 -2.98
C CYS A 73 -6.34 19.54 -3.95
N GLY A 74 -6.79 20.47 -4.81
CA GLY A 74 -7.83 20.18 -5.79
C GLY A 74 -7.45 19.07 -6.76
N PRO A 75 -6.27 19.15 -7.41
CA PRO A 75 -5.83 18.08 -8.32
C PRO A 75 -5.75 16.71 -7.65
N CYS A 76 -5.36 16.65 -6.38
CA CYS A 76 -5.33 15.38 -5.65
C CYS A 76 -6.71 14.76 -5.57
N ARG A 77 -7.73 15.59 -5.27
CA ARG A 77 -9.09 15.08 -5.16
C ARG A 77 -9.65 14.68 -6.52
N SER A 78 -9.26 15.37 -7.57
CA SER A 78 -9.67 15.01 -8.93
C SER A 78 -9.06 13.69 -9.37
N MET A 79 -7.86 13.39 -8.88
CA MET A 79 -7.15 12.16 -9.24
C MET A 79 -7.64 10.94 -8.43
N ALA A 80 -8.26 11.16 -7.29
CA ALA A 80 -8.63 10.07 -6.39
C ALA A 80 -9.46 8.96 -7.04
N PRO A 81 -10.50 9.26 -7.84
CA PRO A 81 -11.26 8.18 -8.48
C PRO A 81 -10.42 7.33 -9.41
N GLU A 82 -9.46 7.95 -10.12
CA GLU A 82 -8.58 7.22 -11.03
C GLU A 82 -7.60 6.34 -10.28
N PHE A 83 -7.09 6.83 -9.15
CA PHE A 83 -6.21 6.05 -8.30
C PHE A 83 -6.95 4.83 -7.74
N GLU A 84 -8.19 5.03 -7.31
CA GLU A 84 -9.03 3.94 -6.80
C GLU A 84 -9.36 2.93 -7.90
N ALA A 85 -9.60 3.39 -9.11
CA ALA A 85 -9.85 2.51 -10.25
C ALA A 85 -8.62 1.66 -10.56
N ALA A 86 -7.44 2.27 -10.52
CA ALA A 86 -6.20 1.53 -10.74
C ALA A 86 -5.98 0.49 -9.64
N ALA A 87 -6.34 0.82 -8.41
CA ALA A 87 -6.22 -0.12 -7.29
C ALA A 87 -7.10 -1.35 -7.52
N ARG A 88 -8.31 -1.15 -8.03
CA ARG A 88 -9.19 -2.27 -8.36
C ARG A 88 -8.62 -3.11 -9.49
N HIS A 89 -8.04 -2.45 -10.47
CA HIS A 89 -7.50 -3.14 -11.65
C HIS A 89 -6.27 -4.00 -11.30
N LEU A 90 -5.48 -3.55 -10.35
CA LEU A 90 -4.23 -4.22 -9.98
C LEU A 90 -4.32 -4.96 -8.64
N ALA A 91 -5.54 -5.20 -8.15
CA ALA A 91 -5.72 -5.95 -6.91
C ALA A 91 -5.02 -7.30 -6.99
N GLY A 92 -4.33 -7.68 -5.93
CA GLY A 92 -3.56 -8.92 -5.88
C GLY A 92 -2.15 -8.81 -6.47
N ARG A 93 -1.82 -7.71 -7.16
CA ARG A 93 -0.50 -7.53 -7.79
C ARG A 93 0.27 -6.35 -7.24
N ALA A 94 -0.42 -5.38 -6.65
CA ALA A 94 0.21 -4.19 -6.10
C ALA A 94 -0.65 -3.66 -4.97
N ARG A 95 -0.05 -2.86 -4.09
CA ARG A 95 -0.77 -2.23 -3.00
C ARG A 95 -0.78 -0.73 -3.21
N PHE A 96 -1.96 -0.14 -3.18
CA PHE A 96 -2.15 1.30 -3.37
C PHE A 96 -2.37 1.95 -2.02
N VAL A 97 -1.55 2.96 -1.70
CA VAL A 97 -1.63 3.64 -0.41
C VAL A 97 -1.71 5.14 -0.61
N LYS A 98 -2.37 5.82 0.33
CA LYS A 98 -2.46 7.26 0.36
C LYS A 98 -1.79 7.77 1.63
N VAL A 99 -1.04 8.85 1.50
CA VAL A 99 -0.39 9.50 2.64
C VAL A 99 -0.79 10.97 2.62
N ASN A 100 -1.51 11.39 3.65
CA ASN A 100 -1.87 12.80 3.81
C ASN A 100 -0.61 13.56 4.23
N ALA A 101 -0.09 14.39 3.34
CA ALA A 101 1.19 15.08 3.57
C ALA A 101 1.14 16.01 4.77
N ASP A 102 -0.03 16.55 5.10
CA ASP A 102 -0.19 17.41 6.27
C ASP A 102 -0.05 16.64 7.58
N LEU A 103 -0.46 15.39 7.57
CA LEU A 103 -0.43 14.53 8.76
C LEU A 103 0.78 13.61 8.81
N ALA A 104 1.58 13.58 7.74
CA ALA A 104 2.74 12.71 7.64
C ALA A 104 3.94 13.50 7.11
N PRO A 105 4.38 14.54 7.83
CA PRO A 105 5.49 15.37 7.35
C PRO A 105 6.80 14.60 7.20
N ASP A 106 7.04 13.59 8.03
CA ASP A 106 8.28 12.83 7.95
C ASP A 106 8.33 11.97 6.69
N ALA A 107 7.23 11.33 6.35
CA ALA A 107 7.15 10.53 5.13
C ALA A 107 7.31 11.44 3.90
N ALA A 108 6.65 12.59 3.89
CA ALA A 108 6.74 13.53 2.79
C ALA A 108 8.18 14.02 2.62
N ALA A 109 8.83 14.38 3.72
CA ALA A 109 10.21 14.87 3.67
C ALA A 109 11.17 13.80 3.17
N ARG A 110 10.94 12.55 3.56
CA ARG A 110 11.78 11.42 3.17
C ARG A 110 11.86 11.26 1.65
N PHE A 111 10.80 11.59 0.94
CA PHE A 111 10.75 11.49 -0.52
C PHE A 111 10.91 12.84 -1.20
N GLY A 112 11.29 13.88 -0.45
CA GLY A 112 11.51 15.20 -1.03
C GLY A 112 10.26 15.86 -1.58
N ILE A 113 9.09 15.54 -1.02
CA ILE A 113 7.82 16.07 -1.49
C ILE A 113 7.71 17.53 -1.07
N ARG A 114 7.66 18.43 -2.04
CA ARG A 114 7.55 19.87 -1.81
C ARG A 114 6.24 20.43 -2.32
N SER A 115 5.64 19.75 -3.26
CA SER A 115 4.34 20.14 -3.80
C SER A 115 3.58 18.86 -4.14
N ILE A 116 2.26 18.94 -4.14
CA ILE A 116 1.38 17.80 -4.39
C ILE A 116 0.26 18.19 -5.33
N PRO A 117 -0.22 17.22 -6.01
CA PRO A 117 0.49 16.38 -6.93
C PRO A 117 0.97 17.29 -7.90
#